data_f7438b7d0b59e1634adc429a6281d965
#
_entry.id   f7438b7d0b59e1634adc429a6281d965
#
_cell.length_a   1.000
_cell.length_b   1.000
_cell.length_c   1.000
_cell.angle_alpha   90.00
_cell.angle_beta   90.00
_cell.angle_gamma   90.00
#
_symmetry.space_group_name_H-M   'P 1'
#
loop_
_entity.id
_entity.type
_entity.pdbx_description
1 polymer ?
#
loop_
_entity_poly.entity_id
_entity_poly.type
_entity_poly.pdbx_seq_one_letter_code
_entity_poly.pdbx_strand_id
1 'polypeptide(L)'
;MAKLFFQGIGITAMAAAVPKHIINNYHYTDHWSVEEIKQVVDKIGIFERRFADENTCSSDLCFAAAEKLITDNNINRDEIDLLVFLSQTPDYRMPASSIILQHKLQLK
;
A
#
# COMPACT_ATOMS: atom_id res chain seq x y z
N MET A 1 13.09 0.19 -28.68
CA MET A 1 12.67 -0.04 -27.29
C MET A 1 13.82 -0.74 -26.58
N ALA A 2 14.36 -0.15 -25.51
CA ALA A 2 15.46 -0.77 -24.75
C ALA A 2 14.93 -1.99 -23.99
N LYS A 3 15.67 -3.09 -24.01
CA LYS A 3 15.39 -4.31 -23.23
C LYS A 3 16.56 -4.55 -22.30
N LEU A 4 16.27 -4.73 -21.02
CA LEU A 4 17.25 -5.09 -20.00
C LEU A 4 16.97 -6.53 -19.56
N PHE A 5 18.02 -7.33 -19.48
CA PHE A 5 17.94 -8.70 -19.01
C PHE A 5 18.79 -8.84 -17.75
N PHE A 6 18.20 -9.34 -16.70
CA PHE A 6 18.86 -9.58 -15.44
C PHE A 6 18.80 -11.07 -15.10
N GLN A 7 19.84 -11.59 -14.46
CA GLN A 7 19.90 -12.95 -13.95
C GLN A 7 20.19 -12.92 -12.45
N GLY A 8 19.72 -13.91 -11.72
CA GLY A 8 19.98 -14.02 -10.28
C GLY A 8 19.18 -13.01 -9.42
N ILE A 9 18.04 -12.50 -9.94
CA ILE A 9 17.17 -11.58 -9.21
C ILE A 9 16.13 -12.36 -8.44
N GLY A 10 15.86 -11.93 -7.20
CA GLY A 10 14.81 -12.49 -6.35
C GLY A 10 14.19 -11.43 -5.44
N ILE A 11 13.06 -11.77 -4.83
CA ILE A 11 12.45 -10.95 -3.76
C ILE A 11 13.19 -11.27 -2.47
N THR A 12 13.86 -10.29 -1.88
CA THR A 12 14.65 -10.44 -0.65
C THR A 12 13.84 -10.12 0.60
N ALA A 13 12.90 -9.18 0.52
CA ALA A 13 12.05 -8.80 1.65
C ALA A 13 10.70 -8.25 1.18
N MET A 14 9.69 -8.35 2.03
CA MET A 14 8.37 -7.76 1.84
C MET A 14 7.89 -7.13 3.14
N ALA A 15 7.17 -6.01 3.05
CA ALA A 15 6.48 -5.39 4.16
C ALA A 15 5.12 -4.86 3.70
N ALA A 16 4.20 -4.74 4.65
CA ALA A 16 2.88 -4.16 4.41
C ALA A 16 2.52 -3.20 5.53
N ALA A 17 1.79 -2.14 5.18
CA ALA A 17 1.13 -1.24 6.12
C ALA A 17 -0.34 -1.14 5.75
N VAL A 18 -1.20 -1.12 6.76
CA VAL A 18 -2.65 -1.02 6.58
C VAL A 18 -3.22 0.01 7.54
N PRO A 19 -4.32 0.69 7.18
CA PRO A 19 -5.01 1.60 8.10
C PRO A 19 -5.42 0.91 9.39
N LYS A 20 -5.46 1.68 10.48
CA LYS A 20 -5.81 1.18 11.81
C LYS A 20 -7.31 0.91 11.96
N HIS A 21 -8.14 1.73 11.31
CA HIS A 21 -9.60 1.64 11.44
C HIS A 21 -10.14 0.40 10.70
N ILE A 22 -10.86 -0.44 11.42
CA ILE A 22 -11.48 -1.67 10.90
C ILE A 22 -12.99 -1.45 10.81
N ILE A 23 -13.56 -1.80 9.67
CA ILE A 23 -15.02 -1.83 9.46
C ILE A 23 -15.44 -3.28 9.21
N ASN A 24 -16.39 -3.75 10.01
CA ASN A 24 -17.03 -5.03 9.81
C ASN A 24 -18.08 -4.90 8.71
N ASN A 25 -17.96 -5.70 7.66
CA ASN A 25 -18.82 -5.61 6.50
C ASN A 25 -20.26 -6.04 6.76
N TYR A 26 -20.53 -6.83 7.81
CA TYR A 26 -21.90 -7.17 8.21
C TYR A 26 -22.68 -5.97 8.77
N HIS A 27 -21.99 -4.91 9.19
CA HIS A 27 -22.63 -3.71 9.72
C HIS A 27 -22.87 -2.62 8.68
N TYR A 28 -22.63 -2.90 7.41
CA TYR A 28 -22.84 -1.92 6.34
C TYR A 28 -24.30 -1.89 5.87
N THR A 29 -25.17 -1.41 6.75
CA THR A 29 -26.64 -1.47 6.59
C THR A 29 -27.27 -0.22 5.99
N ASP A 30 -26.50 0.76 5.52
CA ASP A 30 -27.02 2.05 5.06
C ASP A 30 -27.94 1.93 3.83
N HIS A 31 -27.72 0.91 2.98
CA HIS A 31 -28.43 0.75 1.70
C HIS A 31 -28.93 -0.68 1.45
N TRP A 32 -28.66 -1.63 2.35
CA TRP A 32 -28.93 -3.05 2.16
C TRP A 32 -29.55 -3.67 3.41
N SER A 33 -30.42 -4.65 3.23
CA SER A 33 -30.94 -5.42 4.37
C SER A 33 -29.85 -6.31 4.98
N VAL A 34 -30.05 -6.70 6.24
CA VAL A 34 -29.10 -7.58 6.96
C VAL A 34 -28.93 -8.92 6.24
N GLU A 35 -30.01 -9.46 5.67
CA GLU A 35 -30.02 -10.72 4.93
C GLU A 35 -29.21 -10.64 3.64
N GLU A 36 -29.36 -9.57 2.88
CA GLU A 36 -28.60 -9.33 1.64
C GLU A 36 -27.12 -9.17 1.94
N ILE A 37 -26.77 -8.37 2.95
CA ILE A 37 -25.39 -8.19 3.37
C ILE A 37 -24.77 -9.51 3.77
N LYS A 38 -25.47 -10.31 4.59
CA LYS A 38 -24.98 -11.61 5.02
C LYS A 38 -24.71 -12.53 3.83
N GLN A 39 -25.63 -12.61 2.88
CA GLN A 39 -25.45 -13.43 1.67
C GLN A 39 -24.22 -12.98 0.86
N VAL A 40 -24.02 -11.67 0.70
CA VAL A 40 -22.89 -11.13 -0.06
C VAL A 40 -21.58 -11.37 0.67
N VAL A 41 -21.51 -11.05 1.96
CA VAL A 41 -20.30 -11.19 2.76
C VAL A 41 -19.86 -12.65 2.87
N ASP A 42 -20.81 -13.56 3.15
CA ASP A 42 -20.54 -15.00 3.26
C ASP A 42 -20.06 -15.58 1.92
N LYS A 43 -20.63 -15.10 0.79
CA LYS A 43 -20.26 -15.55 -0.56
C LYS A 43 -18.88 -15.05 -1.00
N ILE A 44 -18.54 -13.80 -0.68
CA ILE A 44 -17.27 -13.17 -1.06
C ILE A 44 -16.15 -13.56 -0.08
N GLY A 45 -16.48 -13.80 1.19
CA GLY A 45 -15.51 -14.15 2.24
C GLY A 45 -14.69 -12.97 2.75
N ILE A 46 -15.11 -11.73 2.48
CA ILE A 46 -14.46 -10.51 3.01
C ILE A 46 -15.29 -9.99 4.18
N PHE A 47 -14.89 -10.35 5.38
CA PHE A 47 -15.63 -10.02 6.61
C PHE A 47 -15.33 -8.62 7.14
N GLU A 48 -14.11 -8.16 6.93
CA GLU A 48 -13.62 -6.87 7.43
C GLU A 48 -12.81 -6.16 6.36
N ARG A 49 -12.81 -4.84 6.41
CA ARG A 49 -11.95 -3.96 5.60
C ARG A 49 -11.38 -2.86 6.46
N ARG A 50 -10.27 -2.30 5.98
CA ARG A 50 -9.59 -1.20 6.67
C ARG A 50 -9.74 0.07 5.88
N PHE A 51 -10.02 1.16 6.59
CA PHE A 51 -10.16 2.49 6.01
C PHE A 51 -9.10 3.43 6.58
N ALA A 52 -8.47 4.16 5.68
CA ALA A 52 -7.65 5.30 6.05
C ALA A 52 -8.56 6.46 6.52
N ASP A 53 -8.05 7.28 7.40
CA ASP A 53 -8.67 8.56 7.69
C ASP A 53 -8.46 9.56 6.54
N GLU A 54 -9.11 10.71 6.65
CA GLU A 54 -9.07 11.76 5.62
C GLU A 54 -7.68 12.40 5.39
N ASN A 55 -6.75 12.18 6.32
CA ASN A 55 -5.40 12.72 6.28
C ASN A 55 -4.34 11.70 5.84
N THR A 56 -4.74 10.46 5.57
CA THR A 56 -3.82 9.37 5.20
C THR A 56 -3.95 9.00 3.73
N CYS A 57 -2.91 9.27 2.97
CA CYS A 57 -2.79 8.90 1.56
C CYS A 57 -2.18 7.51 1.36
N SER A 58 -2.32 6.97 0.13
CA SER A 58 -1.69 5.69 -0.21
C SER A 58 -0.16 5.75 -0.12
N SER A 59 0.46 6.90 -0.40
CA SER A 59 1.90 7.10 -0.24
C SER A 59 2.35 7.04 1.22
N ASP A 60 1.52 7.47 2.18
CA ASP A 60 1.87 7.40 3.60
C ASP A 60 1.93 5.95 4.09
N LEU A 61 1.00 5.12 3.65
CA LEU A 61 1.03 3.68 3.93
C LEU A 61 2.25 3.01 3.28
N CYS A 62 2.55 3.38 2.02
CA CYS A 62 3.75 2.88 1.33
C CYS A 62 5.04 3.34 2.02
N PHE A 63 5.09 4.59 2.47
CA PHE A 63 6.22 5.10 3.26
C PHE A 63 6.43 4.29 4.54
N ALA A 64 5.37 4.06 5.32
CA ALA A 64 5.44 3.29 6.55
C ALA A 64 5.91 1.85 6.31
N ALA A 65 5.43 1.20 5.24
CA ALA A 65 5.85 -0.13 4.86
C ALA A 65 7.32 -0.16 4.42
N ALA A 66 7.73 0.79 3.57
CA ALA A 66 9.10 0.89 3.06
C ALA A 66 10.11 1.20 4.18
N GLU A 67 9.77 2.14 5.06
CA GLU A 67 10.61 2.51 6.21
C GLU A 67 10.84 1.31 7.14
N LYS A 68 9.76 0.58 7.43
CA LYS A 68 9.86 -0.64 8.22
C LYS A 68 10.72 -1.69 7.53
N LEU A 69 10.53 -1.91 6.23
CA LEU A 69 11.31 -2.87 5.45
C LEU A 69 12.80 -2.54 5.44
N ILE A 70 13.15 -1.27 5.22
CA ILE A 70 14.53 -0.78 5.22
C ILE A 70 15.16 -0.98 6.58
N THR A 71 14.46 -0.59 7.65
CA THR A 71 14.96 -0.66 9.02
C THR A 71 15.12 -2.09 9.51
N ASP A 72 14.09 -2.93 9.35
CA ASP A 72 14.08 -4.31 9.83
C ASP A 72 15.15 -5.19 9.15
N ASN A 73 15.50 -4.86 7.91
CA ASN A 73 16.47 -5.61 7.12
C ASN A 73 17.86 -4.91 7.03
N ASN A 74 18.05 -3.79 7.71
CA ASN A 74 19.29 -3.00 7.65
C ASN A 74 19.71 -2.66 6.22
N ILE A 75 18.75 -2.30 5.35
CA ILE A 75 19.03 -1.98 3.96
C ILE A 75 19.73 -0.62 3.89
N ASN A 76 20.87 -0.57 3.21
CA ASN A 76 21.55 0.69 2.93
C ASN A 76 20.76 1.47 1.87
N ARG A 77 20.25 2.66 2.23
CA ARG A 77 19.46 3.52 1.32
C ARG A 77 20.25 3.95 0.08
N ASP A 78 21.56 4.05 0.21
CA ASP A 78 22.46 4.42 -0.90
C ASP A 78 22.57 3.33 -1.98
N GLU A 79 22.16 2.11 -1.68
CA GLU A 79 22.14 0.96 -2.60
C GLU A 79 20.79 0.78 -3.32
N ILE A 80 19.83 1.68 -3.07
CA ILE A 80 18.52 1.62 -3.75
C ILE A 80 18.58 2.45 -5.03
N ASP A 81 18.68 1.79 -6.16
CA ASP A 81 18.81 2.42 -7.48
C ASP A 81 17.48 2.73 -8.15
N LEU A 82 16.40 2.06 -7.76
CA LEU A 82 15.11 2.21 -8.39
C LEU A 82 13.97 2.14 -7.38
N LEU A 83 13.11 3.13 -7.38
CA LEU A 83 11.84 3.17 -6.65
C LEU A 83 10.68 3.15 -7.66
N VAL A 84 9.81 2.15 -7.55
CA VAL A 84 8.57 2.07 -8.34
C VAL A 84 7.38 2.19 -7.41
N PHE A 85 6.56 3.21 -7.61
CA PHE A 85 5.30 3.40 -6.91
C PHE A 85 4.14 3.17 -7.87
N LEU A 86 3.28 2.21 -7.53
CA LEU A 86 2.07 1.90 -8.28
C LEU A 86 0.85 2.22 -7.43
N SER A 87 -0.02 3.10 -7.92
CA SER A 87 -1.27 3.47 -7.25
C SER A 87 -2.34 3.88 -8.26
N GLN A 88 -3.60 3.58 -7.96
CA GLN A 88 -4.76 4.14 -8.66
C GLN A 88 -5.23 5.46 -8.04
N THR A 89 -4.73 5.79 -6.84
CA THR A 89 -5.08 6.99 -6.07
C THR A 89 -3.81 7.75 -5.68
N PRO A 90 -3.13 8.39 -6.64
CA PRO A 90 -1.95 9.19 -6.33
C PRO A 90 -2.34 10.41 -5.48
N ASP A 91 -1.44 10.86 -4.61
CA ASP A 91 -1.68 12.02 -3.74
C ASP A 91 -1.87 13.29 -4.54
N TYR A 92 -1.10 13.42 -5.64
CA TYR A 92 -1.13 14.57 -6.55
C TYR A 92 -1.04 14.12 -8.00
N ARG A 93 -1.54 14.94 -8.91
CA ARG A 93 -1.31 14.74 -10.34
C ARG A 93 0.16 15.00 -10.72
N MET A 94 0.76 15.99 -10.06
CA MET A 94 2.15 16.40 -10.19
C MET A 94 2.62 17.05 -8.87
N PRO A 95 3.83 16.76 -8.37
CA PRO A 95 4.79 15.78 -8.88
C PRO A 95 4.30 14.33 -8.68
N ALA A 96 4.95 13.35 -9.35
CA ALA A 96 4.64 11.93 -9.14
C ALA A 96 4.88 11.52 -7.68
N SER A 97 3.96 10.70 -7.11
CA SER A 97 4.08 10.27 -5.70
C SER A 97 5.38 9.50 -5.42
N SER A 98 6.00 8.88 -6.43
CA SER A 98 7.33 8.24 -6.28
C SER A 98 8.43 9.22 -5.89
N ILE A 99 8.38 10.46 -6.42
CA ILE A 99 9.36 11.52 -6.07
C ILE A 99 9.16 11.96 -4.62
N ILE A 100 7.91 12.06 -4.17
CA ILE A 100 7.59 12.40 -2.79
C ILE A 100 8.09 11.28 -1.85
N LEU A 101 7.87 10.02 -2.22
CA LEU A 101 8.38 8.86 -1.48
C LEU A 101 9.90 8.82 -1.44
N GLN A 102 10.58 9.07 -2.57
CA GLN A 102 12.04 9.16 -2.62
C GLN A 102 12.55 10.16 -1.60
N HIS A 103 11.97 11.38 -1.58
CA HIS A 103 12.36 12.43 -0.63
C HIS A 103 12.09 12.02 0.82
N LYS A 104 10.88 11.52 1.14
CA LYS A 104 10.52 11.06 2.48
C LYS A 104 11.43 9.94 2.98
N LEU A 105 11.77 8.99 2.11
CA LEU A 105 12.67 7.86 2.40
C LEU A 105 14.15 8.24 2.38
N GLN A 106 14.49 9.50 2.07
CA GLN A 106 15.87 9.99 1.97
C GLN A 106 16.73 9.15 1.00
N LEU A 107 16.15 8.73 -0.12
CA LEU A 107 16.88 8.04 -1.18
C LEU A 107 17.58 9.06 -2.09
N LYS A 108 18.72 8.62 -2.69
CA LYS A 108 19.50 9.44 -3.64
C LYS A 108 18.74 9.73 -4.93
#